data_e3c77d3f0c6bcf5e0c32faaf805979b5
#
_entry.id   e3c77d3f0c6bcf5e0c32faaf805979b5
#
_cell.length_a   1.000
_cell.length_b   1.000
_cell.length_c   1.000
_cell.angle_alpha   90.00
_cell.angle_beta   90.00
_cell.angle_gamma   90.00
#
_symmetry.space_group_name_H-M   'P 1'
#
loop_
_entity.id
_entity.type
_entity.pdbx_description
1 polymer ?
#
loop_
_entity_poly.entity_id
_entity_poly.type
_entity_poly.pdbx_seq_one_letter_code
_entity_poly.pdbx_strand_id
1 'polypeptide(L)'
;MNNTSIAGMKRTHMCGDLRLEHAGQTVTVNGWVDRVRDNGGVLFLLLRDRAGIVQCTFDKSVNADLFDIAFTCRTEFVVAVKGKLVARDEAAINKKMPTGEVEIIAEDIRILSKAETTPFEIDDTKEVGDQIRLKYRYLDLRRPSMQKNLMLRHRVTQVARNYFDEHGFLEIETPMLTKSTPEGARDYLVPSRVHPGKFYALPQSPQQYKQLLMLSGMDRYIQITRCFRDEDLRADRQPEFTQIDLEMSFVEQDDVIAVNEGFLQRVFKEVLDVDIQLPLPRMTWQDAMDKYGSDKPDVRFGFEIKDISDIAKDCSFKVFKDTVANGGTVRLINVNGYADKFPRKEIDKLGEFVKTYRAKGLAWMKIAADGSMTSSFAKFLSEDEIAAIKERAGAKENDLLFVVADANWQTAAVALGALRCELAKRLGLAKKDDFKLLWVTEFPQFEYSEEEDRLVAMHHPFTAPMDEDIPLLDTDPAKVRAKAYDIILNGCELGGGSIRIHDPELQTKMFETLGFTEEKAKEQFGHLITAFSYGAPPHGGLAYGLDRLCMLLAGLDSIRDVIAFPKVQNASDLMMNCPDIVDDKQLDDLSIAVTRVEETPEA
;
A
#
# COMPACT_ATOMS: atom_id res chain seq x y z
N MET A 1 -36.28 -31.37 -18.23
CA MET A 1 -35.51 -30.32 -17.50
C MET A 1 -34.13 -30.87 -17.27
N ASN A 2 -33.07 -30.13 -17.65
CA ASN A 2 -31.74 -30.57 -17.36
C ASN A 2 -31.54 -30.62 -15.83
N ASN A 3 -30.96 -31.71 -15.31
CA ASN A 3 -30.69 -31.85 -13.89
C ASN A 3 -29.51 -30.91 -13.50
N THR A 4 -29.83 -29.76 -12.94
CA THR A 4 -28.82 -28.78 -12.44
C THR A 4 -28.50 -28.96 -10.96
N SER A 5 -29.03 -29.98 -10.31
CA SER A 5 -28.81 -30.25 -8.89
C SER A 5 -27.39 -30.77 -8.63
N ILE A 6 -26.78 -30.33 -7.55
CA ILE A 6 -25.47 -30.83 -7.08
C ILE A 6 -25.61 -32.18 -6.33
N ALA A 7 -26.85 -32.67 -6.09
CA ALA A 7 -27.06 -33.90 -5.35
C ALA A 7 -26.39 -35.11 -6.03
N GLY A 8 -25.57 -35.84 -5.31
CA GLY A 8 -24.75 -36.96 -5.79
C GLY A 8 -23.46 -36.56 -6.53
N MET A 9 -23.23 -35.23 -6.75
CA MET A 9 -22.04 -34.70 -7.43
C MET A 9 -21.29 -33.68 -6.54
N LYS A 10 -21.36 -33.85 -5.22
CA LYS A 10 -20.59 -33.02 -4.30
C LYS A 10 -19.09 -33.23 -4.53
N ARG A 11 -18.34 -32.17 -4.50
CA ARG A 11 -16.88 -32.16 -4.69
C ARG A 11 -16.20 -33.05 -3.64
N THR A 12 -15.29 -33.91 -4.08
CA THR A 12 -14.41 -34.70 -3.21
C THR A 12 -13.01 -34.08 -3.13
N HIS A 13 -12.53 -33.48 -4.23
CA HIS A 13 -11.20 -32.84 -4.36
C HIS A 13 -11.31 -31.54 -5.11
N MET A 14 -10.43 -30.59 -4.81
CA MET A 14 -10.23 -29.43 -5.66
C MET A 14 -9.52 -29.83 -6.95
N CYS A 15 -9.81 -29.13 -8.06
CA CYS A 15 -9.23 -29.43 -9.37
C CYS A 15 -7.69 -29.39 -9.34
N GLY A 16 -7.13 -28.35 -8.72
CA GLY A 16 -5.69 -28.12 -8.69
C GLY A 16 -4.91 -28.99 -7.70
N ASP A 17 -5.58 -29.72 -6.79
CA ASP A 17 -4.92 -30.51 -5.74
C ASP A 17 -4.65 -31.94 -6.15
N LEU A 18 -5.18 -32.38 -7.30
CA LEU A 18 -5.02 -33.75 -7.78
C LEU A 18 -3.58 -34.07 -8.19
N ARG A 19 -3.06 -35.23 -7.73
CA ARG A 19 -1.71 -35.70 -7.97
C ARG A 19 -1.70 -37.21 -8.21
N LEU A 20 -0.55 -37.77 -8.60
CA LEU A 20 -0.35 -39.22 -8.83
C LEU A 20 -0.77 -40.08 -7.64
N GLU A 21 -0.62 -39.60 -6.40
CA GLU A 21 -1.02 -40.32 -5.18
C GLU A 21 -2.54 -40.58 -5.09
N HIS A 22 -3.33 -39.79 -5.81
CA HIS A 22 -4.78 -39.96 -5.90
C HIS A 22 -5.19 -40.88 -7.07
N ALA A 23 -4.25 -41.35 -7.91
CA ALA A 23 -4.55 -42.19 -9.06
C ALA A 23 -5.22 -43.52 -8.62
N GLY A 24 -6.21 -43.95 -9.39
CA GLY A 24 -7.05 -45.11 -9.07
C GLY A 24 -8.31 -44.80 -8.26
N GLN A 25 -8.42 -43.61 -7.66
CA GLN A 25 -9.61 -43.18 -6.92
C GLN A 25 -10.68 -42.68 -7.89
N THR A 26 -11.96 -42.86 -7.49
CA THR A 26 -13.07 -42.16 -8.12
C THR A 26 -13.23 -40.80 -7.43
N VAL A 27 -13.08 -39.71 -8.21
CA VAL A 27 -13.11 -38.35 -7.73
C VAL A 27 -14.30 -37.59 -8.34
N THR A 28 -14.77 -36.58 -7.63
CA THR A 28 -15.76 -35.62 -8.14
C THR A 28 -15.14 -34.23 -8.01
N VAL A 29 -15.06 -33.51 -9.13
CA VAL A 29 -14.56 -32.14 -9.21
C VAL A 29 -15.64 -31.20 -9.75
N ASN A 30 -15.67 -29.97 -9.25
CA ASN A 30 -16.66 -28.97 -9.62
C ASN A 30 -15.92 -27.65 -9.89
N GLY A 31 -16.27 -26.99 -10.98
CA GLY A 31 -15.62 -25.75 -11.32
C GLY A 31 -16.18 -25.12 -12.61
N TRP A 32 -15.41 -24.22 -13.15
CA TRP A 32 -15.67 -23.55 -14.40
C TRP A 32 -14.88 -24.21 -15.53
N VAL A 33 -15.53 -24.39 -16.69
CA VAL A 33 -14.88 -24.88 -17.89
C VAL A 33 -13.90 -23.82 -18.37
N ASP A 34 -12.61 -24.13 -18.33
CA ASP A 34 -11.57 -23.25 -18.83
C ASP A 34 -11.41 -23.39 -20.35
N ARG A 35 -11.37 -24.64 -20.84
CA ARG A 35 -11.20 -24.93 -22.25
C ARG A 35 -11.80 -26.28 -22.62
N VAL A 36 -12.31 -26.34 -23.84
CA VAL A 36 -12.79 -27.59 -24.46
C VAL A 36 -12.00 -27.84 -25.73
N ARG A 37 -11.53 -29.10 -25.91
CA ARG A 37 -10.83 -29.53 -27.12
C ARG A 37 -11.38 -30.86 -27.58
N ASP A 38 -11.80 -30.95 -28.83
CA ASP A 38 -12.17 -32.20 -29.48
C ASP A 38 -10.99 -32.70 -30.33
N ASN A 39 -10.65 -33.96 -30.16
CA ASN A 39 -9.60 -34.64 -30.88
C ASN A 39 -10.17 -35.91 -31.51
N GLY A 40 -11.08 -35.76 -32.47
CA GLY A 40 -11.59 -36.86 -33.27
C GLY A 40 -12.40 -37.91 -32.49
N GLY A 41 -13.29 -37.48 -31.59
CA GLY A 41 -14.13 -38.34 -30.77
C GLY A 41 -13.65 -38.55 -29.33
N VAL A 42 -12.51 -37.95 -28.98
CA VAL A 42 -12.06 -37.81 -27.57
C VAL A 42 -12.10 -36.33 -27.21
N LEU A 43 -12.91 -35.98 -26.23
CA LEU A 43 -13.06 -34.61 -25.76
C LEU A 43 -12.24 -34.41 -24.49
N PHE A 44 -11.43 -33.36 -24.49
CA PHE A 44 -10.69 -32.88 -23.31
C PHE A 44 -11.35 -31.61 -22.79
N LEU A 45 -11.87 -31.68 -21.57
CA LEU A 45 -12.42 -30.56 -20.86
C LEU A 45 -11.47 -30.17 -19.72
N LEU A 46 -10.91 -28.97 -19.79
CA LEU A 46 -10.11 -28.39 -18.69
C LEU A 46 -11.07 -27.72 -17.71
N LEU A 47 -11.11 -28.21 -16.49
CA LEU A 47 -11.96 -27.67 -15.43
C LEU A 47 -11.12 -26.91 -14.42
N ARG A 48 -11.50 -25.65 -14.15
CA ARG A 48 -10.80 -24.72 -13.28
C ARG A 48 -11.57 -24.46 -12.00
N ASP A 49 -10.86 -24.47 -10.88
CA ASP A 49 -11.30 -23.88 -9.62
C ASP A 49 -10.18 -23.02 -9.02
N ARG A 50 -10.33 -22.55 -7.78
CA ARG A 50 -9.33 -21.67 -7.16
C ARG A 50 -7.98 -22.37 -6.85
N ALA A 51 -7.94 -23.71 -6.78
CA ALA A 51 -6.71 -24.46 -6.57
C ALA A 51 -5.93 -24.71 -7.87
N GLY A 52 -6.59 -24.62 -9.02
CA GLY A 52 -5.98 -24.79 -10.33
C GLY A 52 -6.89 -25.47 -11.33
N ILE A 53 -6.27 -26.18 -12.29
CA ILE A 53 -6.93 -26.79 -13.44
C ILE A 53 -6.66 -28.29 -13.46
N VAL A 54 -7.68 -29.09 -13.82
CA VAL A 54 -7.53 -30.52 -14.12
C VAL A 54 -8.16 -30.85 -15.46
N GLN A 55 -7.62 -31.84 -16.17
CA GLN A 55 -8.19 -32.36 -17.41
C GLN A 55 -9.20 -33.47 -17.09
N CYS A 56 -10.39 -33.36 -17.69
CA CYS A 56 -11.39 -34.41 -17.74
C CYS A 56 -11.52 -34.91 -19.18
N THR A 57 -11.46 -36.21 -19.36
CA THR A 57 -11.42 -36.87 -20.68
C THR A 57 -12.72 -37.65 -20.90
N PHE A 58 -13.34 -37.44 -22.05
CA PHE A 58 -14.59 -38.07 -22.49
C PHE A 58 -14.33 -38.76 -23.83
N ASP A 59 -14.57 -40.06 -23.89
CA ASP A 59 -14.39 -40.85 -25.10
C ASP A 59 -15.76 -41.27 -25.66
N LYS A 60 -16.04 -40.88 -26.89
CA LYS A 60 -17.31 -41.16 -27.58
C LYS A 60 -17.51 -42.66 -27.81
N SER A 61 -16.42 -43.39 -28.01
CA SER A 61 -16.48 -44.83 -28.23
C SER A 61 -16.85 -45.61 -26.98
N VAL A 62 -16.59 -45.01 -25.78
CA VAL A 62 -16.92 -45.61 -24.46
C VAL A 62 -18.31 -45.22 -24.03
N ASN A 63 -18.67 -43.93 -24.14
CA ASN A 63 -19.98 -43.43 -23.74
C ASN A 63 -20.37 -42.20 -24.61
N ALA A 64 -21.18 -42.44 -25.65
CA ALA A 64 -21.61 -41.43 -26.59
C ALA A 64 -22.51 -40.36 -25.93
N ASP A 65 -23.43 -40.74 -25.06
CA ASP A 65 -24.34 -39.82 -24.36
C ASP A 65 -23.57 -38.85 -23.47
N LEU A 66 -22.58 -39.35 -22.72
CA LEU A 66 -21.73 -38.55 -21.86
C LEU A 66 -20.86 -37.57 -22.67
N PHE A 67 -20.30 -38.06 -23.79
CA PHE A 67 -19.55 -37.26 -24.74
C PHE A 67 -20.40 -36.12 -25.29
N ASP A 68 -21.62 -36.42 -25.76
CA ASP A 68 -22.50 -35.44 -26.36
C ASP A 68 -22.93 -34.34 -25.37
N ILE A 69 -23.13 -34.67 -24.07
CA ILE A 69 -23.34 -33.69 -23.01
C ILE A 69 -22.10 -32.80 -22.86
N ALA A 70 -20.92 -33.40 -22.72
CA ALA A 70 -19.65 -32.66 -22.56
C ALA A 70 -19.34 -31.77 -23.77
N PHE A 71 -19.67 -32.21 -24.99
CA PHE A 71 -19.51 -31.48 -26.24
C PHE A 71 -20.33 -30.19 -26.29
N THR A 72 -21.46 -30.13 -25.57
CA THR A 72 -22.27 -28.88 -25.45
C THR A 72 -21.63 -27.84 -24.53
N CYS A 73 -20.66 -28.22 -23.70
CA CYS A 73 -20.02 -27.28 -22.79
C CYS A 73 -19.28 -26.17 -23.53
N ARG A 74 -19.28 -25.00 -22.96
CA ARG A 74 -18.52 -23.82 -23.41
C ARG A 74 -17.73 -23.24 -22.25
N THR A 75 -16.76 -22.40 -22.58
CA THR A 75 -15.95 -21.69 -21.58
C THR A 75 -16.83 -21.00 -20.55
N GLU A 76 -16.42 -21.08 -19.30
CA GLU A 76 -17.09 -20.53 -18.11
C GLU A 76 -18.42 -21.21 -17.74
N PHE A 77 -18.85 -22.30 -18.42
CA PHE A 77 -19.93 -23.12 -17.88
C PHE A 77 -19.51 -23.71 -16.54
N VAL A 78 -20.42 -23.77 -15.59
CA VAL A 78 -20.21 -24.44 -14.30
C VAL A 78 -20.63 -25.89 -14.40
N VAL A 79 -19.69 -26.79 -14.18
CA VAL A 79 -19.94 -28.23 -14.31
C VAL A 79 -19.44 -29.01 -13.10
N ALA A 80 -20.05 -30.15 -12.86
CA ALA A 80 -19.58 -31.19 -11.97
C ALA A 80 -19.20 -32.40 -12.83
N VAL A 81 -17.99 -32.93 -12.64
CA VAL A 81 -17.49 -34.12 -13.32
C VAL A 81 -17.09 -35.15 -12.29
N LYS A 82 -17.60 -36.40 -12.44
CA LYS A 82 -17.21 -37.54 -11.63
C LYS A 82 -16.54 -38.57 -12.55
N GLY A 83 -15.46 -39.16 -12.08
CA GLY A 83 -14.77 -40.18 -12.84
C GLY A 83 -13.56 -40.73 -12.13
N LYS A 84 -12.89 -41.67 -12.77
CA LYS A 84 -11.67 -42.29 -12.27
C LYS A 84 -10.46 -41.45 -12.58
N LEU A 85 -9.68 -41.08 -11.57
CA LEU A 85 -8.39 -40.42 -11.76
C LEU A 85 -7.36 -41.46 -12.22
N VAL A 86 -6.67 -41.18 -13.31
CA VAL A 86 -5.61 -42.04 -13.86
C VAL A 86 -4.33 -41.24 -14.08
N ALA A 87 -3.19 -41.95 -14.02
CA ALA A 87 -1.93 -41.40 -14.48
C ALA A 87 -1.96 -41.29 -16.00
N ARG A 88 -1.41 -40.22 -16.55
CA ARG A 88 -1.22 -40.08 -17.99
C ARG A 88 0.00 -40.87 -18.47
N ASP A 89 -0.05 -41.30 -19.72
CA ASP A 89 1.13 -41.82 -20.38
C ASP A 89 2.24 -40.77 -20.43
N GLU A 90 3.49 -41.21 -20.35
CA GLU A 90 4.65 -40.31 -20.29
C GLU A 90 4.68 -39.25 -21.41
N ALA A 91 4.27 -39.66 -22.64
CA ALA A 91 4.17 -38.78 -23.80
C ALA A 91 3.04 -37.75 -23.70
N ALA A 92 2.04 -37.96 -22.83
CA ALA A 92 0.87 -37.09 -22.64
C ALA A 92 0.99 -36.16 -21.45
N ILE A 93 2.06 -36.26 -20.63
CA ILE A 93 2.30 -35.41 -19.47
C ILE A 93 2.41 -33.95 -19.87
N ASN A 94 1.62 -33.09 -19.27
CA ASN A 94 1.68 -31.65 -19.47
C ASN A 94 2.47 -30.97 -18.36
N LYS A 95 3.75 -30.75 -18.57
CA LYS A 95 4.67 -30.11 -17.58
C LYS A 95 4.31 -28.67 -17.23
N LYS A 96 3.38 -28.01 -17.96
CA LYS A 96 2.91 -26.65 -17.68
C LYS A 96 1.79 -26.58 -16.64
N MET A 97 1.23 -27.73 -16.26
CA MET A 97 0.15 -27.82 -15.28
C MET A 97 0.61 -28.63 -14.06
N PRO A 98 0.39 -28.18 -12.83
CA PRO A 98 0.71 -28.94 -11.63
C PRO A 98 0.00 -30.31 -11.57
N THR A 99 -1.16 -30.43 -12.21
CA THR A 99 -1.95 -31.67 -12.33
C THR A 99 -1.66 -32.44 -13.64
N GLY A 100 -0.64 -32.03 -14.38
CA GLY A 100 -0.40 -32.53 -15.74
C GLY A 100 0.01 -33.99 -15.88
N GLU A 101 0.34 -34.67 -14.78
CA GLU A 101 0.65 -36.10 -14.71
C GLU A 101 -0.62 -36.99 -14.60
N VAL A 102 -1.77 -36.36 -14.31
CA VAL A 102 -3.05 -37.08 -14.09
C VAL A 102 -4.16 -36.50 -14.95
N GLU A 103 -5.19 -37.31 -15.17
CA GLU A 103 -6.45 -36.89 -15.78
C GLU A 103 -7.62 -37.68 -15.21
N ILE A 104 -8.82 -37.13 -15.32
CA ILE A 104 -10.05 -37.80 -14.91
C ILE A 104 -10.69 -38.42 -16.14
N ILE A 105 -10.79 -39.75 -16.17
CA ILE A 105 -11.65 -40.45 -17.14
C ILE A 105 -13.08 -40.32 -16.64
N ALA A 106 -13.86 -39.50 -17.31
CA ALA A 106 -15.19 -39.10 -16.87
C ALA A 106 -16.18 -40.27 -16.96
N GLU A 107 -16.93 -40.48 -15.87
CA GLU A 107 -18.03 -41.45 -15.75
C GLU A 107 -19.39 -40.76 -15.69
N ASP A 108 -19.43 -39.50 -15.21
CA ASP A 108 -20.64 -38.67 -15.15
C ASP A 108 -20.27 -37.20 -15.29
N ILE A 109 -21.13 -36.39 -15.93
CA ILE A 109 -21.05 -34.95 -16.05
C ILE A 109 -22.42 -34.32 -15.83
N ARG A 110 -22.40 -33.18 -15.14
CA ARG A 110 -23.60 -32.38 -14.92
C ARG A 110 -23.31 -30.92 -15.16
N ILE A 111 -24.08 -30.31 -16.07
CA ILE A 111 -24.02 -28.86 -16.28
C ILE A 111 -24.88 -28.21 -15.21
N LEU A 112 -24.22 -27.56 -14.23
CA LEU A 112 -24.88 -26.90 -13.11
C LEU A 112 -25.40 -25.51 -13.51
N SER A 113 -24.65 -24.79 -14.34
CA SER A 113 -25.04 -23.49 -14.90
C SER A 113 -24.36 -23.26 -16.24
N LYS A 114 -25.10 -22.72 -17.19
CA LYS A 114 -24.55 -22.23 -18.45
C LYS A 114 -24.07 -20.79 -18.28
N ALA A 115 -23.08 -20.39 -19.05
CA ALA A 115 -22.58 -19.02 -19.11
C ALA A 115 -22.83 -18.42 -20.49
N GLU A 116 -23.08 -17.14 -20.52
CA GLU A 116 -22.95 -16.32 -21.74
C GLU A 116 -21.47 -16.06 -22.04
N THR A 117 -21.19 -15.56 -23.24
CA THR A 117 -19.82 -15.12 -23.58
C THR A 117 -19.41 -14.00 -22.66
N THR A 118 -18.30 -14.19 -21.95
CA THR A 118 -17.77 -13.19 -21.01
C THR A 118 -17.22 -11.97 -21.76
N PRO A 119 -17.30 -10.76 -21.17
CA PRO A 119 -16.80 -9.54 -21.81
C PRO A 119 -15.27 -9.53 -22.01
N PHE A 120 -14.56 -10.43 -21.37
CA PHE A 120 -13.12 -10.68 -21.55
C PHE A 120 -12.78 -12.13 -21.17
N GLU A 121 -11.65 -12.60 -21.65
CA GLU A 121 -11.12 -13.94 -21.32
C GLU A 121 -10.54 -13.96 -19.90
N ILE A 122 -10.78 -15.05 -19.16
CA ILE A 122 -10.20 -15.27 -17.82
C ILE A 122 -8.78 -15.85 -18.01
N ASP A 123 -7.87 -14.99 -18.44
CA ASP A 123 -6.48 -15.34 -18.75
C ASP A 123 -5.56 -14.18 -18.37
N ASP A 124 -4.54 -14.46 -17.54
CA ASP A 124 -3.58 -13.46 -17.06
C ASP A 124 -2.67 -12.93 -18.18
N THR A 125 -2.57 -13.63 -19.32
CA THR A 125 -1.77 -13.20 -20.48
C THR A 125 -2.49 -12.14 -21.33
N LYS A 126 -3.77 -11.88 -21.07
CA LYS A 126 -4.58 -10.91 -21.79
C LYS A 126 -4.69 -9.60 -21.02
N GLU A 127 -4.28 -8.52 -21.66
CA GLU A 127 -4.51 -7.18 -21.12
C GLU A 127 -5.98 -6.79 -21.23
N VAL A 128 -6.53 -6.31 -20.15
CA VAL A 128 -7.91 -5.81 -20.07
C VAL A 128 -7.90 -4.49 -19.32
N GLY A 129 -8.57 -3.48 -19.86
CA GLY A 129 -8.64 -2.17 -19.25
C GLY A 129 -9.35 -2.18 -17.88
N ASP A 130 -8.84 -1.37 -16.96
CA ASP A 130 -9.31 -1.32 -15.56
C ASP A 130 -10.82 -1.10 -15.43
N GLN A 131 -11.43 -0.27 -16.29
CA GLN A 131 -12.87 -0.03 -16.25
C GLN A 131 -13.68 -1.31 -16.47
N ILE A 132 -13.28 -2.14 -17.44
CA ILE A 132 -13.97 -3.41 -17.73
C ILE A 132 -13.72 -4.41 -16.61
N ARG A 133 -12.48 -4.52 -16.13
CA ARG A 133 -12.11 -5.37 -14.98
C ARG A 133 -12.94 -5.03 -13.75
N LEU A 134 -13.09 -3.75 -13.42
CA LEU A 134 -13.81 -3.31 -12.23
C LEU A 134 -15.34 -3.38 -12.41
N LYS A 135 -15.88 -3.16 -13.61
CA LYS A 135 -17.30 -3.36 -13.89
C LYS A 135 -17.73 -4.83 -13.76
N TYR A 136 -16.88 -5.74 -14.21
CA TYR A 136 -17.12 -7.19 -14.12
C TYR A 136 -16.15 -7.85 -13.12
N ARG A 137 -15.96 -7.22 -11.96
CA ARG A 137 -14.95 -7.62 -10.99
C ARG A 137 -15.07 -9.07 -10.54
N TYR A 138 -16.27 -9.62 -10.44
CA TYR A 138 -16.51 -11.03 -10.14
C TYR A 138 -15.94 -12.00 -11.20
N LEU A 139 -15.77 -11.56 -12.45
CA LEU A 139 -15.07 -12.32 -13.50
C LEU A 139 -13.56 -12.14 -13.38
N ASP A 140 -13.11 -10.90 -13.18
CA ASP A 140 -11.69 -10.60 -12.99
C ASP A 140 -11.09 -11.38 -11.80
N LEU A 141 -11.87 -11.54 -10.71
CA LEU A 141 -11.50 -12.35 -9.54
C LEU A 141 -11.39 -13.87 -9.82
N ARG A 142 -11.80 -14.35 -11.00
CA ARG A 142 -11.54 -15.73 -11.43
C ARG A 142 -10.13 -15.91 -12.00
N ARG A 143 -9.42 -14.83 -12.34
CA ARG A 143 -8.04 -14.90 -12.84
C ARG A 143 -7.12 -15.49 -11.75
N PRO A 144 -6.19 -16.39 -12.11
CA PRO A 144 -5.27 -16.99 -11.15
C PRO A 144 -4.44 -15.97 -10.37
N SER A 145 -3.98 -14.90 -11.03
CA SER A 145 -3.24 -13.80 -10.38
C SER A 145 -4.08 -13.12 -9.29
N MET A 146 -5.34 -12.79 -9.59
CA MET A 146 -6.23 -12.14 -8.62
C MET A 146 -6.57 -13.05 -7.45
N GLN A 147 -6.79 -14.34 -7.70
CA GLN A 147 -7.01 -15.32 -6.64
C GLN A 147 -5.78 -15.47 -5.76
N LYS A 148 -4.57 -15.54 -6.35
CA LYS A 148 -3.30 -15.57 -5.62
C LYS A 148 -3.14 -14.36 -4.71
N ASN A 149 -3.47 -13.16 -5.19
CA ASN A 149 -3.37 -11.93 -4.41
C ASN A 149 -4.30 -11.94 -3.19
N LEU A 150 -5.55 -12.38 -3.36
CA LEU A 150 -6.50 -12.48 -2.24
C LEU A 150 -6.13 -13.61 -1.25
N MET A 151 -5.58 -14.73 -1.75
CA MET A 151 -5.05 -15.79 -0.88
C MET A 151 -3.83 -15.32 -0.09
N LEU A 152 -2.93 -14.53 -0.70
CA LEU A 152 -1.82 -13.90 0.01
C LEU A 152 -2.35 -12.98 1.11
N ARG A 153 -3.32 -12.11 0.80
CA ARG A 153 -3.97 -11.23 1.79
C ARG A 153 -4.56 -12.03 2.96
N HIS A 154 -5.28 -13.09 2.66
CA HIS A 154 -5.81 -13.99 3.70
C HIS A 154 -4.70 -14.56 4.57
N ARG A 155 -3.58 -15.03 3.96
CA ARG A 155 -2.44 -15.57 4.71
C ARG A 155 -1.79 -14.55 5.62
N VAL A 156 -1.55 -13.31 5.13
CA VAL A 156 -1.04 -12.19 5.95
C VAL A 156 -1.94 -11.94 7.15
N THR A 157 -3.26 -11.92 6.95
CA THR A 157 -4.24 -11.72 8.02
C THR A 157 -4.19 -12.83 9.07
N GLN A 158 -4.05 -14.08 8.64
CA GLN A 158 -3.92 -15.23 9.55
C GLN A 158 -2.62 -15.18 10.36
N VAL A 159 -1.50 -14.84 9.70
CA VAL A 159 -0.21 -14.69 10.39
C VAL A 159 -0.29 -13.57 11.43
N ALA A 160 -0.94 -12.44 11.10
CA ALA A 160 -1.12 -11.35 12.04
C ALA A 160 -1.89 -11.79 13.29
N ARG A 161 -3.06 -12.42 13.12
CA ARG A 161 -3.86 -12.93 14.26
C ARG A 161 -3.09 -13.90 15.13
N ASN A 162 -2.44 -14.89 14.51
CA ASN A 162 -1.68 -15.88 15.26
C ASN A 162 -0.51 -15.26 16.02
N TYR A 163 0.26 -14.38 15.34
CA TYR A 163 1.41 -13.74 15.97
C TYR A 163 1.01 -12.90 17.17
N PHE A 164 0.02 -12.03 17.02
CA PHE A 164 -0.38 -11.12 18.08
C PHE A 164 -1.10 -11.85 19.24
N ASP A 165 -1.91 -12.88 18.97
CA ASP A 165 -2.49 -13.73 20.00
C ASP A 165 -1.41 -14.41 20.86
N GLU A 166 -0.40 -15.02 20.21
CA GLU A 166 0.76 -15.62 20.89
C GLU A 166 1.57 -14.63 21.75
N HIS A 167 1.47 -13.32 21.44
CA HIS A 167 2.11 -12.24 22.20
C HIS A 167 1.17 -11.54 23.18
N GLY A 168 0.00 -12.14 23.46
CA GLY A 168 -0.95 -11.69 24.47
C GLY A 168 -1.80 -10.47 24.06
N PHE A 169 -1.98 -10.25 22.75
CA PHE A 169 -2.89 -9.22 22.26
C PHE A 169 -4.32 -9.77 22.18
N LEU A 170 -5.28 -8.92 22.52
CA LEU A 170 -6.70 -9.21 22.40
C LEU A 170 -7.25 -8.52 21.14
N GLU A 171 -7.87 -9.29 20.25
CA GLU A 171 -8.60 -8.71 19.12
C GLU A 171 -9.96 -8.18 19.60
N ILE A 172 -10.11 -6.85 19.61
CA ILE A 172 -11.29 -6.15 20.13
C ILE A 172 -11.84 -5.24 19.05
N GLU A 173 -13.11 -5.41 18.70
CA GLU A 173 -13.83 -4.56 17.75
C GLU A 173 -14.17 -3.20 18.36
N THR A 174 -14.10 -2.17 17.54
CA THR A 174 -14.50 -0.80 17.88
C THR A 174 -15.63 -0.31 16.97
N PRO A 175 -16.45 0.66 17.40
CA PRO A 175 -17.57 1.14 16.60
C PRO A 175 -17.17 1.73 15.25
N MET A 176 -17.97 1.45 14.21
CA MET A 176 -17.89 2.12 12.90
C MET A 176 -18.73 3.41 12.86
N LEU A 177 -19.76 3.53 13.68
CA LEU A 177 -20.55 4.76 13.83
C LEU A 177 -20.00 5.57 15.00
N THR A 178 -19.18 6.56 14.71
CA THR A 178 -18.46 7.36 15.70
C THR A 178 -18.82 8.84 15.63
N LYS A 179 -18.20 9.65 16.44
CA LYS A 179 -18.24 11.10 16.34
C LYS A 179 -17.20 11.56 15.32
N SER A 180 -17.54 12.59 14.53
CA SER A 180 -16.56 13.27 13.66
C SER A 180 -15.43 13.86 14.52
N THR A 181 -14.19 13.59 14.10
CA THR A 181 -12.98 14.03 14.79
C THR A 181 -11.92 14.45 13.76
N PRO A 182 -11.15 15.51 14.02
CA PRO A 182 -10.14 15.99 13.11
C PRO A 182 -8.89 15.08 13.18
N GLU A 183 -8.79 14.11 12.26
CA GLU A 183 -7.63 13.21 12.14
C GLU A 183 -6.86 13.42 10.81
N GLY A 184 -6.99 14.58 10.18
CA GLY A 184 -6.24 14.97 9.00
C GLY A 184 -6.97 14.82 7.66
N ALA A 185 -7.90 13.85 7.51
CA ALA A 185 -8.75 13.69 6.32
C ALA A 185 -10.17 14.21 6.57
N ARG A 186 -10.97 14.30 5.50
CA ARG A 186 -12.42 14.53 5.66
C ARG A 186 -13.12 13.24 6.05
N ASP A 187 -14.15 13.37 6.90
CA ASP A 187 -14.96 12.25 7.34
C ASP A 187 -16.10 11.95 6.38
N TYR A 188 -16.44 10.66 6.22
CA TYR A 188 -17.73 10.25 5.67
C TYR A 188 -18.79 10.36 6.74
N LEU A 189 -19.87 11.13 6.48
CA LEU A 189 -20.95 11.39 7.42
C LEU A 189 -22.15 10.48 7.17
N VAL A 190 -22.74 9.96 8.24
CA VAL A 190 -23.94 9.11 8.22
C VAL A 190 -25.03 9.81 9.03
N PRO A 191 -26.14 10.24 8.42
CA PRO A 191 -27.20 10.92 9.13
C PRO A 191 -27.94 10.00 10.09
N SER A 192 -28.36 10.53 11.25
CA SER A 192 -29.08 9.78 12.28
C SER A 192 -30.59 9.99 12.16
N ARG A 193 -31.34 8.92 11.87
CA ARG A 193 -32.81 8.97 11.88
C ARG A 193 -33.39 9.24 13.27
N VAL A 194 -32.74 8.74 14.32
CA VAL A 194 -33.23 8.85 15.72
C VAL A 194 -32.94 10.23 16.30
N HIS A 195 -31.94 10.93 15.78
CA HIS A 195 -31.53 12.26 16.21
C HIS A 195 -31.48 13.20 15.01
N PRO A 196 -32.62 13.76 14.56
CA PRO A 196 -32.67 14.64 13.39
C PRO A 196 -31.65 15.78 13.48
N GLY A 197 -30.97 16.06 12.38
CA GLY A 197 -29.91 17.07 12.27
C GLY A 197 -28.58 16.68 12.90
N LYS A 198 -28.43 15.45 13.41
CA LYS A 198 -27.16 14.92 13.90
C LYS A 198 -26.64 13.80 13.00
N PHE A 199 -25.32 13.68 12.97
CA PHE A 199 -24.62 12.73 12.12
C PHE A 199 -23.64 11.88 12.94
N TYR A 200 -23.49 10.62 12.55
CA TYR A 200 -22.31 9.84 12.84
C TYR A 200 -21.26 10.12 11.77
N ALA A 201 -20.01 9.85 12.09
CA ALA A 201 -18.92 9.77 11.11
C ALA A 201 -18.40 8.33 11.04
N LEU A 202 -17.94 7.91 9.86
CA LEU A 202 -17.17 6.68 9.72
C LEU A 202 -15.71 6.93 10.16
N PRO A 203 -15.08 6.04 10.96
CA PRO A 203 -13.79 6.32 11.57
C PRO A 203 -12.65 6.35 10.56
N GLN A 204 -11.78 7.34 10.67
CA GLN A 204 -10.53 7.40 9.91
C GLN A 204 -9.50 6.39 10.45
N SER A 205 -9.58 6.11 11.74
CA SER A 205 -8.85 5.08 12.47
C SER A 205 -9.55 4.80 13.82
N PRO A 206 -9.26 3.70 14.52
CA PRO A 206 -9.77 3.45 15.86
C PRO A 206 -8.99 4.16 16.97
N GLN A 207 -8.24 5.23 16.66
CA GLN A 207 -7.26 5.86 17.54
C GLN A 207 -7.80 6.18 18.94
N GLN A 208 -8.97 6.79 19.04
CA GLN A 208 -9.51 7.16 20.34
C GLN A 208 -9.96 5.95 21.16
N TYR A 209 -10.56 4.97 20.48
CA TYR A 209 -11.04 3.76 21.16
C TYR A 209 -9.90 2.87 21.65
N LYS A 210 -8.82 2.71 20.87
CA LYS A 210 -7.68 1.89 21.31
C LYS A 210 -6.98 2.52 22.53
N GLN A 211 -6.90 3.85 22.62
CA GLN A 211 -6.40 4.52 23.81
C GLN A 211 -7.33 4.29 25.01
N LEU A 212 -8.66 4.37 24.82
CA LEU A 212 -9.62 4.02 25.88
C LEU A 212 -9.52 2.56 26.33
N LEU A 213 -9.18 1.63 25.43
CA LEU A 213 -8.93 0.23 25.80
C LEU A 213 -7.68 0.07 26.67
N MET A 214 -6.62 0.88 26.44
CA MET A 214 -5.47 0.90 27.35
C MET A 214 -5.85 1.38 28.74
N LEU A 215 -6.65 2.47 28.84
CA LEU A 215 -7.19 2.95 30.10
C LEU A 215 -8.14 1.94 30.79
N SER A 216 -8.75 1.07 29.99
CA SER A 216 -9.63 -0.01 30.49
C SER A 216 -8.85 -1.24 30.99
N GLY A 217 -7.53 -1.23 30.95
CA GLY A 217 -6.67 -2.33 31.41
C GLY A 217 -6.59 -3.51 30.44
N MET A 218 -6.84 -3.32 29.14
CA MET A 218 -6.74 -4.38 28.14
C MET A 218 -5.29 -4.65 27.72
N ASP A 219 -4.33 -3.87 28.18
CA ASP A 219 -2.87 -3.97 28.03
C ASP A 219 -2.36 -4.06 26.58
N ARG A 220 -2.86 -5.01 25.80
CA ARG A 220 -2.45 -5.24 24.41
C ARG A 220 -3.67 -5.48 23.54
N TYR A 221 -3.90 -4.55 22.64
CA TYR A 221 -5.02 -4.55 21.71
C TYR A 221 -4.54 -4.73 20.29
N ILE A 222 -5.30 -5.48 19.50
CA ILE A 222 -5.20 -5.55 18.04
C ILE A 222 -6.60 -5.51 17.43
N GLN A 223 -6.70 -4.98 16.21
CA GLN A 223 -7.88 -5.11 15.36
C GLN A 223 -7.49 -5.07 13.89
N ILE A 224 -8.07 -5.96 13.09
CA ILE A 224 -8.04 -5.84 11.63
C ILE A 224 -9.29 -5.07 11.24
N THR A 225 -9.15 -3.76 11.07
CA THR A 225 -10.27 -2.81 11.01
C THR A 225 -10.40 -2.11 9.66
N ARG A 226 -11.63 -1.78 9.31
CA ARG A 226 -11.92 -0.87 8.18
C ARG A 226 -11.77 0.57 8.64
N CYS A 227 -11.12 1.36 7.78
CA CYS A 227 -10.94 2.79 7.95
C CYS A 227 -11.48 3.52 6.72
N PHE A 228 -11.90 4.77 6.90
CA PHE A 228 -12.58 5.57 5.88
C PHE A 228 -11.97 6.96 5.83
N ARG A 229 -11.57 7.43 4.65
CA ARG A 229 -11.04 8.79 4.44
C ARG A 229 -11.54 9.33 3.11
N ASP A 230 -12.18 10.48 3.15
CA ASP A 230 -12.61 11.20 1.94
C ASP A 230 -11.45 12.08 1.44
N GLU A 231 -10.57 11.46 0.67
CA GLU A 231 -9.37 12.05 0.08
C GLU A 231 -9.28 11.75 -1.42
N ASP A 232 -8.44 12.50 -2.13
CA ASP A 232 -8.11 12.22 -3.52
C ASP A 232 -7.47 10.85 -3.68
N LEU A 233 -8.01 10.03 -4.56
CA LEU A 233 -7.55 8.66 -4.76
C LEU A 233 -6.29 8.60 -5.61
N ARG A 234 -5.41 7.67 -5.25
CA ARG A 234 -4.16 7.34 -5.94
C ARG A 234 -4.05 5.82 -6.10
N ALA A 235 -2.97 5.36 -6.71
CA ALA A 235 -2.70 3.92 -6.85
C ALA A 235 -2.64 3.17 -5.51
N ASP A 236 -2.22 3.85 -4.45
CA ASP A 236 -2.06 3.34 -3.09
C ASP A 236 -3.07 3.92 -2.07
N ARG A 237 -4.15 4.56 -2.56
CA ARG A 237 -5.22 5.12 -1.71
C ARG A 237 -6.60 4.72 -2.19
N GLN A 238 -7.45 4.36 -1.24
CA GLN A 238 -8.88 4.06 -1.42
C GLN A 238 -9.69 4.80 -0.35
N PRO A 239 -10.96 5.17 -0.61
CA PRO A 239 -11.79 5.87 0.36
C PRO A 239 -12.13 5.00 1.57
N GLU A 240 -12.07 3.70 1.40
CA GLU A 240 -12.18 2.68 2.44
C GLU A 240 -11.03 1.67 2.29
N PHE A 241 -10.30 1.44 3.37
CA PHE A 241 -9.13 0.58 3.41
C PHE A 241 -9.07 -0.22 4.71
N THR A 242 -8.12 -1.14 4.83
CA THR A 242 -8.00 -1.98 6.01
C THR A 242 -6.66 -1.74 6.70
N GLN A 243 -6.70 -1.60 8.03
CA GLN A 243 -5.50 -1.55 8.87
C GLN A 243 -5.39 -2.81 9.74
N ILE A 244 -4.14 -3.23 10.02
CA ILE A 244 -3.81 -4.01 11.20
C ILE A 244 -3.40 -2.97 12.25
N ASP A 245 -4.29 -2.69 13.19
CA ASP A 245 -4.13 -1.64 14.19
C ASP A 245 -3.84 -2.25 15.56
N LEU A 246 -2.87 -1.72 16.28
CA LEU A 246 -2.45 -2.22 17.58
C LEU A 246 -2.11 -1.11 18.56
N GLU A 247 -2.26 -1.40 19.86
CA GLU A 247 -1.86 -0.52 20.96
C GLU A 247 -1.40 -1.37 22.16
N MET A 248 -0.43 -0.87 22.92
CA MET A 248 0.19 -1.54 24.05
C MET A 248 0.35 -0.57 25.23
N SER A 249 0.09 -1.05 26.46
CA SER A 249 0.31 -0.30 27.70
C SER A 249 1.67 -0.61 28.30
N PHE A 250 2.20 0.33 29.11
CA PHE A 250 3.45 0.22 29.86
C PHE A 250 4.67 -0.07 28.97
N VAL A 251 4.77 0.67 27.86
CA VAL A 251 5.79 0.49 26.84
C VAL A 251 6.47 1.80 26.48
N GLU A 252 7.69 1.67 25.99
CA GLU A 252 8.45 2.70 25.29
C GLU A 252 8.52 2.39 23.77
N GLN A 253 9.11 3.27 23.01
CA GLN A 253 9.24 3.15 21.54
C GLN A 253 9.89 1.83 21.13
N ASP A 254 10.96 1.43 21.80
CA ASP A 254 11.71 0.21 21.46
C ASP A 254 10.91 -1.07 21.68
N ASP A 255 10.00 -1.09 22.67
CA ASP A 255 9.13 -2.23 22.93
C ASP A 255 8.14 -2.43 21.78
N VAL A 256 7.52 -1.34 21.32
CA VAL A 256 6.59 -1.38 20.18
C VAL A 256 7.32 -1.80 18.91
N ILE A 257 8.51 -1.23 18.66
CA ILE A 257 9.34 -1.58 17.50
C ILE A 257 9.71 -3.07 17.53
N ALA A 258 10.18 -3.60 18.66
CA ALA A 258 10.61 -4.99 18.78
C ALA A 258 9.49 -6.00 18.48
N VAL A 259 8.28 -5.75 18.99
CA VAL A 259 7.10 -6.59 18.69
C VAL A 259 6.76 -6.55 17.21
N ASN A 260 6.82 -5.38 16.59
CA ASN A 260 6.49 -5.22 15.16
C ASN A 260 7.58 -5.78 14.23
N GLU A 261 8.85 -5.72 14.61
CA GLU A 261 9.94 -6.40 13.89
C GLU A 261 9.72 -7.93 13.85
N GLY A 262 9.35 -8.53 14.98
CA GLY A 262 9.02 -9.96 15.04
C GLY A 262 7.81 -10.33 14.19
N PHE A 263 6.78 -9.47 14.15
CA PHE A 263 5.63 -9.66 13.28
C PHE A 263 6.03 -9.66 11.80
N LEU A 264 6.80 -8.65 11.37
CA LEU A 264 7.25 -8.57 9.97
C LEU A 264 8.15 -9.74 9.59
N GLN A 265 9.10 -10.13 10.46
CA GLN A 265 9.93 -11.31 10.23
C GLN A 265 9.09 -12.56 9.97
N ARG A 266 8.05 -12.78 10.79
CA ARG A 266 7.14 -13.92 10.63
C ARG A 266 6.31 -13.83 9.35
N VAL A 267 5.79 -12.64 9.00
CA VAL A 267 5.04 -12.44 7.75
C VAL A 267 5.90 -12.77 6.54
N PHE A 268 7.10 -12.22 6.45
CA PHE A 268 7.99 -12.46 5.32
C PHE A 268 8.39 -13.94 5.22
N LYS A 269 8.66 -14.59 6.35
CA LYS A 269 9.00 -16.01 6.39
C LYS A 269 7.83 -16.90 5.97
N GLU A 270 6.65 -16.71 6.56
CA GLU A 270 5.51 -17.60 6.32
C GLU A 270 4.78 -17.34 4.99
N VAL A 271 4.85 -16.11 4.45
CA VAL A 271 4.12 -15.74 3.23
C VAL A 271 4.99 -15.83 1.98
N LEU A 272 6.29 -15.47 2.09
CA LEU A 272 7.21 -15.40 0.96
C LEU A 272 8.41 -16.36 1.06
N ASP A 273 8.60 -17.03 2.20
CA ASP A 273 9.82 -17.80 2.56
C ASP A 273 11.09 -16.95 2.49
N VAL A 274 11.00 -15.67 2.87
CA VAL A 274 12.12 -14.72 2.94
C VAL A 274 12.53 -14.50 4.38
N ASP A 275 13.82 -14.64 4.67
CA ASP A 275 14.39 -14.41 5.99
C ASP A 275 14.83 -12.94 6.13
N ILE A 276 14.24 -12.21 7.08
CA ILE A 276 14.60 -10.84 7.43
C ILE A 276 15.50 -10.84 8.64
N GLN A 277 16.63 -10.12 8.54
CA GLN A 277 17.57 -9.95 9.65
C GLN A 277 17.07 -8.86 10.61
N LEU A 278 17.11 -9.15 11.90
CA LEU A 278 16.75 -8.20 12.95
C LEU A 278 18.00 -7.86 13.80
N PRO A 279 18.07 -6.67 14.42
CA PRO A 279 17.11 -5.58 14.32
C PRO A 279 17.14 -4.89 12.94
N LEU A 280 16.02 -4.26 12.55
CA LEU A 280 15.96 -3.48 11.32
C LEU A 280 16.78 -2.19 11.43
N PRO A 281 17.36 -1.69 10.32
CA PRO A 281 18.01 -0.39 10.32
C PRO A 281 17.08 0.73 10.78
N ARG A 282 17.63 1.72 11.50
CA ARG A 282 16.91 2.92 11.93
C ARG A 282 17.63 4.16 11.43
N MET A 283 16.87 5.19 11.08
CA MET A 283 17.38 6.52 10.81
C MET A 283 16.41 7.57 11.35
N THR A 284 16.92 8.75 11.67
CA THR A 284 16.07 9.88 12.05
C THR A 284 15.35 10.44 10.81
N TRP A 285 14.23 11.12 11.02
CA TRP A 285 13.54 11.86 9.97
C TRP A 285 14.48 12.86 9.27
N GLN A 286 15.32 13.56 10.04
CA GLN A 286 16.29 14.52 9.49
C GLN A 286 17.29 13.82 8.56
N ASP A 287 17.83 12.67 8.96
CA ASP A 287 18.74 11.87 8.12
C ASP A 287 18.05 11.37 6.84
N ALA A 288 16.79 10.94 6.94
CA ALA A 288 16.00 10.49 5.80
C ALA A 288 15.78 11.63 4.80
N MET A 289 15.43 12.81 5.29
CA MET A 289 15.25 14.00 4.46
C MET A 289 16.57 14.50 3.88
N ASP A 290 17.64 14.53 4.65
CA ASP A 290 18.95 15.04 4.18
C ASP A 290 19.59 14.12 3.13
N LYS A 291 19.48 12.79 3.31
CA LYS A 291 20.15 11.82 2.43
C LYS A 291 19.28 11.37 1.26
N TYR A 292 17.95 11.35 1.42
CA TYR A 292 17.04 10.76 0.45
C TYR A 292 15.93 11.71 -0.01
N GLY A 293 15.73 12.85 0.67
CA GLY A 293 14.70 13.83 0.35
C GLY A 293 13.28 13.32 0.56
N SER A 294 13.09 12.37 1.48
CA SER A 294 11.81 11.75 1.77
C SER A 294 11.83 11.14 3.17
N ASP A 295 10.72 11.25 3.89
CA ASP A 295 10.43 10.56 5.15
C ASP A 295 10.24 9.03 4.98
N LYS A 296 10.08 8.56 3.75
CA LYS A 296 9.96 7.15 3.35
C LYS A 296 10.98 6.79 2.28
N PRO A 297 12.28 6.72 2.63
CA PRO A 297 13.35 6.53 1.66
C PRO A 297 13.35 5.12 1.05
N ASP A 298 13.56 5.06 -0.27
CA ASP A 298 13.93 3.82 -0.94
C ASP A 298 15.46 3.67 -0.92
N VAL A 299 15.95 2.72 -0.15
CA VAL A 299 17.39 2.49 0.06
C VAL A 299 17.95 1.34 -0.80
N ARG A 300 17.18 0.80 -1.75
CA ARG A 300 17.62 -0.28 -2.66
C ARG A 300 18.71 0.17 -3.65
N PHE A 301 18.86 1.46 -3.84
CA PHE A 301 19.85 2.05 -4.75
C PHE A 301 20.49 3.28 -4.09
N GLY A 302 21.67 3.67 -4.55
CA GLY A 302 22.41 4.82 -4.03
C GLY A 302 21.81 6.18 -4.41
N PHE A 303 22.66 7.06 -4.94
CA PHE A 303 22.34 8.45 -5.31
C PHE A 303 21.93 9.31 -4.12
N GLU A 304 22.59 9.09 -2.95
CA GLU A 304 22.34 9.91 -1.77
C GLU A 304 22.58 11.38 -2.05
N ILE A 305 21.72 12.21 -1.49
CA ILE A 305 21.84 13.67 -1.54
C ILE A 305 23.04 14.11 -0.70
N LYS A 306 23.84 15.03 -1.23
CA LYS A 306 24.96 15.67 -0.54
C LYS A 306 24.77 17.17 -0.54
N ASP A 307 24.99 17.79 0.61
CA ASP A 307 25.00 19.25 0.73
C ASP A 307 26.37 19.80 0.29
N ILE A 308 26.35 20.80 -0.56
CA ILE A 308 27.54 21.54 -1.04
C ILE A 308 27.43 23.05 -0.80
N SER A 309 26.55 23.47 0.10
CA SER A 309 26.32 24.90 0.40
C SER A 309 27.57 25.59 0.89
N ASP A 310 28.42 24.89 1.66
CA ASP A 310 29.72 25.39 2.15
C ASP A 310 30.71 25.66 1.02
N ILE A 311 30.65 24.92 -0.09
CA ILE A 311 31.47 25.16 -1.29
C ILE A 311 30.82 26.27 -2.16
N ALA A 312 29.50 26.24 -2.26
CA ALA A 312 28.70 27.10 -3.10
C ALA A 312 28.69 28.58 -2.64
N LYS A 313 28.86 28.85 -1.34
CA LYS A 313 28.77 30.19 -0.74
C LYS A 313 29.80 31.18 -1.31
N ASP A 314 30.98 30.70 -1.66
CA ASP A 314 32.12 31.52 -2.11
C ASP A 314 32.30 31.51 -3.63
N CYS A 315 31.53 30.67 -4.36
CA CYS A 315 31.66 30.49 -5.80
C CYS A 315 31.20 31.71 -6.62
N SER A 316 31.68 31.81 -7.87
CA SER A 316 31.29 32.89 -8.79
C SER A 316 29.97 32.62 -9.52
N PHE A 317 29.37 31.46 -9.37
CA PHE A 317 28.06 31.16 -9.95
C PHE A 317 26.94 31.80 -9.11
N LYS A 318 26.45 32.93 -9.63
CA LYS A 318 25.52 33.82 -8.91
C LYS A 318 24.32 33.09 -8.31
N VAL A 319 23.74 32.12 -9.05
CA VAL A 319 22.56 31.35 -8.55
C VAL A 319 22.88 30.63 -7.26
N PHE A 320 24.03 29.97 -7.16
CA PHE A 320 24.42 29.22 -5.96
C PHE A 320 24.76 30.16 -4.81
N LYS A 321 25.62 31.14 -5.12
CA LYS A 321 26.07 32.14 -4.14
C LYS A 321 24.94 32.92 -3.52
N ASP A 322 24.02 33.46 -4.34
CA ASP A 322 22.88 34.26 -3.86
C ASP A 322 21.92 33.40 -3.05
N THR A 323 21.72 32.14 -3.45
CA THR A 323 20.86 31.19 -2.68
C THR A 323 21.40 30.98 -1.28
N VAL A 324 22.69 30.66 -1.14
CA VAL A 324 23.31 30.43 0.17
C VAL A 324 23.37 31.72 1.00
N ALA A 325 23.73 32.87 0.37
CA ALA A 325 23.77 34.17 1.04
C ALA A 325 22.42 34.59 1.63
N ASN A 326 21.32 34.12 1.05
CA ASN A 326 19.94 34.34 1.55
C ASN A 326 19.42 33.21 2.48
N GLY A 327 20.31 32.39 3.03
CA GLY A 327 19.94 31.31 3.96
C GLY A 327 19.41 30.03 3.33
N GLY A 328 19.48 29.91 2.00
CA GLY A 328 19.09 28.71 1.28
C GLY A 328 20.21 27.66 1.18
N THR A 329 19.98 26.60 0.44
CA THR A 329 20.86 25.44 0.31
C THR A 329 21.17 25.10 -1.14
N VAL A 330 22.33 24.48 -1.37
CA VAL A 330 22.73 23.88 -2.65
C VAL A 330 23.05 22.41 -2.40
N ARG A 331 22.26 21.53 -2.98
CA ARG A 331 22.36 20.07 -2.78
C ARG A 331 22.51 19.36 -4.12
N LEU A 332 23.15 18.20 -4.10
CA LEU A 332 23.37 17.39 -5.29
C LEU A 332 23.10 15.90 -5.06
N ILE A 333 22.88 15.19 -6.17
CA ILE A 333 22.99 13.73 -6.25
C ILE A 333 24.02 13.36 -7.33
N ASN A 334 24.67 12.22 -7.15
CA ASN A 334 25.57 11.64 -8.13
C ASN A 334 24.98 10.33 -8.70
N VAL A 335 24.72 10.32 -10.01
CA VAL A 335 24.23 9.16 -10.76
C VAL A 335 25.44 8.38 -11.25
N ASN A 336 25.97 7.53 -10.38
CA ASN A 336 27.24 6.84 -10.52
C ASN A 336 27.25 5.85 -11.71
N GLY A 337 28.16 6.05 -12.67
CA GLY A 337 28.38 5.12 -13.78
C GLY A 337 27.35 5.16 -14.90
N TYR A 338 26.44 6.14 -14.94
CA TYR A 338 25.34 6.19 -15.90
C TYR A 338 25.30 7.46 -16.77
N ALA A 339 26.38 8.25 -16.82
CA ALA A 339 26.41 9.48 -17.62
C ALA A 339 26.08 9.25 -19.10
N ASP A 340 26.50 8.13 -19.67
CA ASP A 340 26.26 7.73 -21.06
C ASP A 340 24.77 7.51 -21.37
N LYS A 341 23.96 7.13 -20.38
CA LYS A 341 22.52 6.88 -20.53
C LYS A 341 21.67 8.16 -20.66
N PHE A 342 22.24 9.31 -20.30
CA PHE A 342 21.50 10.58 -20.28
C PHE A 342 22.07 11.57 -21.31
N PRO A 343 21.52 11.57 -22.55
CA PRO A 343 21.80 12.62 -23.53
C PRO A 343 21.15 13.95 -23.09
N ARG A 344 21.60 15.08 -23.65
CA ARG A 344 21.13 16.41 -23.28
C ARG A 344 19.61 16.54 -23.23
N LYS A 345 18.90 15.99 -24.21
CA LYS A 345 17.43 16.03 -24.28
C LYS A 345 16.76 15.37 -23.08
N GLU A 346 17.32 14.25 -22.57
CA GLU A 346 16.79 13.59 -21.37
C GLU A 346 17.09 14.39 -20.10
N ILE A 347 18.27 15.02 -20.02
CA ILE A 347 18.60 15.93 -18.91
C ILE A 347 17.63 17.12 -18.88
N ASP A 348 17.28 17.69 -20.03
CA ASP A 348 16.32 18.80 -20.11
C ASP A 348 14.92 18.37 -19.65
N LYS A 349 14.47 17.15 -19.97
CA LYS A 349 13.21 16.59 -19.43
C LYS A 349 13.23 16.40 -17.91
N LEU A 350 14.37 15.99 -17.35
CA LEU A 350 14.54 15.88 -15.90
C LEU A 350 14.51 17.27 -15.24
N GLY A 351 14.98 18.31 -15.95
CA GLY A 351 14.83 19.70 -15.52
C GLY A 351 13.36 20.13 -15.40
N GLU A 352 12.49 19.72 -16.33
CA GLU A 352 11.04 19.96 -16.20
C GLU A 352 10.40 19.09 -15.10
N PHE A 353 10.86 17.86 -14.93
CA PHE A 353 10.37 16.97 -13.87
C PHE A 353 10.58 17.56 -12.47
N VAL A 354 11.77 18.09 -12.14
CA VAL A 354 12.02 18.66 -10.80
C VAL A 354 11.19 19.92 -10.52
N LYS A 355 10.74 20.64 -11.54
CA LYS A 355 9.84 21.79 -11.38
C LYS A 355 8.48 21.38 -10.83
N THR A 356 8.01 20.17 -11.10
CA THR A 356 6.76 19.65 -10.50
C THR A 356 6.85 19.52 -8.99
N TYR A 357 8.08 19.49 -8.45
CA TYR A 357 8.40 19.51 -7.02
C TYR A 357 8.82 20.90 -6.53
N ARG A 358 8.42 21.97 -7.22
CA ARG A 358 8.67 23.39 -6.89
C ARG A 358 10.12 23.83 -7.00
N ALA A 359 11.06 22.98 -7.44
CA ALA A 359 12.44 23.42 -7.71
C ALA A 359 12.48 24.40 -8.90
N LYS A 360 13.23 25.50 -8.76
CA LYS A 360 13.32 26.55 -9.79
C LYS A 360 14.10 26.11 -11.03
N GLY A 361 14.98 25.11 -10.90
CA GLY A 361 15.78 24.57 -12.00
C GLY A 361 16.68 23.42 -11.56
N LEU A 362 17.31 22.78 -12.55
CA LEU A 362 18.23 21.66 -12.37
C LEU A 362 19.55 21.99 -13.05
N ALA A 363 20.59 22.22 -12.25
CA ALA A 363 21.95 22.32 -12.77
C ALA A 363 22.56 20.89 -12.87
N TRP A 364 23.50 20.70 -13.78
CA TRP A 364 24.08 19.37 -14.00
C TRP A 364 25.55 19.45 -14.43
N MET A 365 26.32 18.42 -14.12
CA MET A 365 27.68 18.20 -14.54
C MET A 365 27.86 16.75 -14.97
N LYS A 366 28.23 16.52 -16.20
CA LYS A 366 28.50 15.22 -16.80
C LYS A 366 30.01 15.01 -16.95
N ILE A 367 30.49 13.90 -16.40
CA ILE A 367 31.88 13.45 -16.55
C ILE A 367 31.84 12.25 -17.51
N ALA A 368 32.44 12.35 -18.67
CA ALA A 368 32.47 11.29 -19.65
C ALA A 368 33.47 10.18 -19.24
N ALA A 369 33.41 9.03 -19.92
CA ALA A 369 34.30 7.90 -19.65
C ALA A 369 35.79 8.18 -19.94
N ASP A 370 36.07 9.19 -20.77
CA ASP A 370 37.43 9.70 -21.05
C ASP A 370 37.90 10.80 -20.07
N GLY A 371 37.10 11.08 -19.05
CA GLY A 371 37.35 12.12 -18.05
C GLY A 371 36.97 13.54 -18.50
N SER A 372 36.55 13.72 -19.76
CA SER A 372 36.11 15.03 -20.24
C SER A 372 34.82 15.46 -19.55
N MET A 373 34.67 16.75 -19.30
CA MET A 373 33.57 17.30 -18.51
C MET A 373 32.72 18.27 -19.34
N THR A 374 31.39 18.09 -19.23
CA THR A 374 30.40 19.05 -19.74
C THR A 374 29.47 19.45 -18.60
N SER A 375 29.12 20.72 -18.46
CA SER A 375 28.32 21.22 -17.36
C SER A 375 27.51 22.45 -17.72
N SER A 376 26.38 22.65 -17.06
CA SER A 376 25.59 23.89 -17.15
C SER A 376 26.18 25.04 -16.32
N PHE A 377 27.05 24.76 -15.34
CA PHE A 377 27.54 25.75 -14.38
C PHE A 377 29.05 25.76 -14.16
N ALA A 378 29.81 24.74 -14.52
CA ALA A 378 31.26 24.64 -14.23
C ALA A 378 32.09 25.80 -14.77
N LYS A 379 31.69 26.43 -15.88
CA LYS A 379 32.39 27.60 -16.44
C LYS A 379 32.41 28.84 -15.51
N PHE A 380 31.61 28.82 -14.44
CA PHE A 380 31.54 29.88 -13.44
C PHE A 380 32.26 29.51 -12.14
N LEU A 381 32.93 28.36 -12.09
CA LEU A 381 33.64 27.84 -10.92
C LEU A 381 35.14 27.81 -11.19
N SER A 382 35.93 27.91 -10.13
CA SER A 382 37.38 27.64 -10.15
C SER A 382 37.63 26.12 -10.24
N GLU A 383 38.87 25.73 -10.60
CA GLU A 383 39.28 24.32 -10.61
C GLU A 383 39.20 23.69 -9.22
N ASP A 384 39.53 24.44 -8.17
CA ASP A 384 39.48 24.01 -6.76
C ASP A 384 38.02 23.75 -6.31
N GLU A 385 37.08 24.61 -6.69
CA GLU A 385 35.64 24.44 -6.40
C GLU A 385 35.07 23.22 -7.13
N ILE A 386 35.44 23.02 -8.40
CA ILE A 386 35.05 21.82 -9.15
C ILE A 386 35.61 20.56 -8.51
N ALA A 387 36.88 20.59 -8.09
CA ALA A 387 37.52 19.46 -7.40
C ALA A 387 36.82 19.15 -6.07
N ALA A 388 36.50 20.18 -5.27
CA ALA A 388 35.78 20.01 -4.00
C ALA A 388 34.35 19.43 -4.19
N ILE A 389 33.62 19.88 -5.20
CA ILE A 389 32.30 19.34 -5.55
C ILE A 389 32.42 17.87 -5.97
N LYS A 390 33.38 17.52 -6.83
CA LYS A 390 33.62 16.13 -7.25
C LYS A 390 34.00 15.24 -6.08
N GLU A 391 34.86 15.70 -5.18
CA GLU A 391 35.24 14.99 -3.96
C GLU A 391 34.02 14.75 -3.04
N ARG A 392 33.23 15.79 -2.74
CA ARG A 392 32.01 15.71 -1.93
C ARG A 392 31.00 14.75 -2.54
N ALA A 393 30.85 14.76 -3.85
CA ALA A 393 29.98 13.86 -4.60
C ALA A 393 30.52 12.43 -4.72
N GLY A 394 31.82 12.20 -4.44
CA GLY A 394 32.51 10.95 -4.76
C GLY A 394 32.50 10.66 -6.27
N ALA A 395 32.55 11.70 -7.10
CA ALA A 395 32.35 11.60 -8.54
C ALA A 395 33.57 11.02 -9.27
N LYS A 396 33.29 10.16 -10.23
CA LYS A 396 34.28 9.44 -11.07
C LYS A 396 33.93 9.59 -12.56
N GLU A 397 34.72 8.97 -13.39
CA GLU A 397 34.42 8.83 -14.82
C GLU A 397 33.07 8.14 -15.04
N ASN A 398 32.35 8.57 -16.07
CA ASN A 398 31.00 8.16 -16.41
C ASN A 398 29.91 8.49 -15.36
N ASP A 399 30.15 9.49 -14.50
CA ASP A 399 29.17 9.97 -13.52
C ASP A 399 28.43 11.22 -14.03
N LEU A 400 27.19 11.39 -13.54
CA LEU A 400 26.35 12.55 -13.83
C LEU A 400 25.84 13.15 -12.51
N LEU A 401 26.26 14.36 -12.23
CA LEU A 401 25.81 15.14 -11.08
C LEU A 401 24.60 15.97 -11.45
N PHE A 402 23.58 15.94 -10.60
CA PHE A 402 22.44 16.87 -10.64
C PHE A 402 22.45 17.73 -9.38
N VAL A 403 22.23 19.02 -9.56
CA VAL A 403 22.31 20.02 -8.48
C VAL A 403 21.05 20.87 -8.46
N VAL A 404 20.45 21.03 -7.28
CA VAL A 404 19.34 21.94 -7.02
C VAL A 404 19.77 22.96 -5.97
N ALA A 405 19.48 24.24 -6.24
CA ALA A 405 19.65 25.35 -5.31
C ALA A 405 18.28 25.95 -4.99
N ASP A 406 17.91 26.03 -3.74
CA ASP A 406 16.63 26.63 -3.32
C ASP A 406 16.76 27.34 -1.96
N ALA A 407 15.92 28.36 -1.77
CA ALA A 407 15.82 29.08 -0.50
C ALA A 407 15.27 28.18 0.63
N ASN A 408 14.39 27.23 0.29
CA ASN A 408 13.87 26.23 1.22
C ASN A 408 14.63 24.92 1.01
N TRP A 409 15.34 24.46 2.06
CA TRP A 409 16.12 23.25 2.02
C TRP A 409 15.25 21.98 1.74
N GLN A 410 14.01 21.96 2.23
CA GLN A 410 13.08 20.86 1.98
C GLN A 410 12.70 20.77 0.51
N THR A 411 12.48 21.92 -0.17
CA THR A 411 12.22 21.93 -1.61
C THR A 411 13.37 21.31 -2.39
N ALA A 412 14.62 21.68 -2.05
CA ALA A 412 15.80 21.11 -2.71
C ALA A 412 15.92 19.60 -2.44
N ALA A 413 15.71 19.18 -1.20
CA ALA A 413 15.79 17.78 -0.79
C ALA A 413 14.69 16.94 -1.47
N VAL A 414 13.43 17.36 -1.41
CA VAL A 414 12.28 16.65 -2.01
C VAL A 414 12.42 16.54 -3.54
N ALA A 415 12.84 17.60 -4.21
CA ALA A 415 13.05 17.58 -5.65
C ALA A 415 14.16 16.59 -6.07
N LEU A 416 15.28 16.56 -5.34
CA LEU A 416 16.35 15.59 -5.58
C LEU A 416 15.94 14.17 -5.16
N GLY A 417 15.18 14.01 -4.09
CA GLY A 417 14.62 12.73 -3.65
C GLY A 417 13.70 12.11 -4.69
N ALA A 418 12.81 12.91 -5.27
CA ALA A 418 11.95 12.47 -6.37
C ALA A 418 12.78 12.13 -7.63
N LEU A 419 13.78 12.98 -7.94
CA LEU A 419 14.66 12.76 -9.08
C LEU A 419 15.45 11.45 -8.96
N ARG A 420 16.01 11.13 -7.79
CA ARG A 420 16.74 9.88 -7.57
C ARG A 420 15.84 8.64 -7.78
N CYS A 421 14.58 8.68 -7.34
CA CYS A 421 13.62 7.61 -7.56
C CYS A 421 13.26 7.45 -9.05
N GLU A 422 13.03 8.56 -9.76
CA GLU A 422 12.76 8.56 -11.20
C GLU A 422 13.95 7.99 -12.00
N LEU A 423 15.17 8.38 -11.64
CA LEU A 423 16.39 7.85 -12.24
C LEU A 423 16.56 6.35 -12.00
N ALA A 424 16.34 5.90 -10.76
CA ALA A 424 16.40 4.48 -10.42
C ALA A 424 15.38 3.65 -11.20
N LYS A 425 14.16 4.19 -11.38
CA LYS A 425 13.10 3.57 -12.20
C LYS A 425 13.54 3.44 -13.66
N ARG A 426 14.04 4.53 -14.28
CA ARG A 426 14.53 4.53 -15.69
C ARG A 426 15.69 3.57 -15.90
N LEU A 427 16.55 3.42 -14.90
CA LEU A 427 17.72 2.54 -14.94
C LEU A 427 17.43 1.10 -14.50
N GLY A 428 16.23 0.79 -14.01
CA GLY A 428 15.84 -0.54 -13.54
C GLY A 428 16.61 -1.01 -12.30
N LEU A 429 17.00 -0.09 -11.40
CA LEU A 429 17.83 -0.39 -10.24
C LEU A 429 17.02 -0.95 -9.05
N ALA A 430 15.75 -0.56 -8.93
CA ALA A 430 14.88 -0.96 -7.84
C ALA A 430 14.13 -2.26 -8.18
N LYS A 431 14.65 -3.41 -7.76
CA LYS A 431 14.00 -4.70 -7.97
C LYS A 431 12.84 -4.89 -6.99
N LYS A 432 11.75 -5.52 -7.45
CA LYS A 432 10.54 -5.75 -6.63
C LYS A 432 10.72 -6.84 -5.58
N ASP A 433 11.63 -7.77 -5.79
CA ASP A 433 11.99 -8.87 -4.90
C ASP A 433 13.15 -8.56 -3.94
N ASP A 434 13.72 -7.35 -4.02
CA ASP A 434 14.71 -6.84 -3.05
C ASP A 434 14.00 -6.03 -1.97
N PHE A 435 13.77 -6.64 -0.81
CA PHE A 435 13.03 -6.05 0.29
C PHE A 435 13.98 -5.35 1.27
N LYS A 436 13.88 -4.03 1.36
CA LYS A 436 14.65 -3.19 2.29
C LYS A 436 13.69 -2.52 3.27
N LEU A 437 13.64 -3.08 4.47
CA LEU A 437 12.89 -2.55 5.60
C LEU A 437 13.78 -1.64 6.44
N LEU A 438 13.22 -0.55 6.94
CA LEU A 438 13.87 0.35 7.89
C LEU A 438 12.82 1.13 8.70
N TRP A 439 13.24 1.60 9.88
CA TRP A 439 12.46 2.55 10.67
C TRP A 439 12.94 3.97 10.41
N VAL A 440 11.98 4.89 10.29
CA VAL A 440 12.22 6.32 10.41
C VAL A 440 11.65 6.78 11.74
N THR A 441 12.43 7.53 12.51
CA THR A 441 12.10 7.95 13.88
C THR A 441 12.39 9.43 14.09
N GLU A 442 12.05 9.98 15.24
CA GLU A 442 12.34 11.37 15.61
C GLU A 442 11.78 12.38 14.59
N PHE A 443 10.52 12.18 14.20
CA PHE A 443 9.82 13.14 13.35
C PHE A 443 9.67 14.48 14.05
N PRO A 444 9.55 15.60 13.31
CA PRO A 444 9.08 16.85 13.90
C PRO A 444 7.72 16.65 14.60
N GLN A 445 7.55 17.24 15.77
CA GLN A 445 6.25 17.20 16.48
C GLN A 445 5.21 18.04 15.76
N PHE A 446 5.64 19.13 15.15
CA PHE A 446 4.78 20.09 14.48
C PHE A 446 5.30 20.39 13.08
N GLU A 447 4.37 20.75 12.19
CA GLU A 447 4.65 21.37 10.91
C GLU A 447 3.86 22.67 10.78
N TYR A 448 4.36 23.60 9.97
CA TYR A 448 3.66 24.85 9.72
C TYR A 448 2.71 24.67 8.53
N SER A 449 1.41 24.88 8.79
CA SER A 449 0.38 24.90 7.75
C SER A 449 0.26 26.30 7.16
N GLU A 450 0.62 26.46 5.88
CA GLU A 450 0.39 27.73 5.16
C GLU A 450 -1.10 28.05 5.00
N GLU A 451 -1.97 27.03 4.94
CA GLU A 451 -3.42 27.20 4.79
C GLU A 451 -4.08 27.71 6.08
N GLU A 452 -3.62 27.18 7.23
CA GLU A 452 -4.18 27.55 8.54
C GLU A 452 -3.38 28.66 9.24
N ASP A 453 -2.24 29.06 8.68
CA ASP A 453 -1.28 30.06 9.23
C ASP A 453 -0.90 29.77 10.69
N ARG A 454 -0.66 28.48 11.02
CA ARG A 454 -0.30 28.02 12.37
C ARG A 454 0.47 26.71 12.35
N LEU A 455 1.01 26.34 13.50
CA LEU A 455 1.54 25.00 13.72
C LEU A 455 0.39 23.99 13.81
N VAL A 456 0.54 22.87 13.12
CA VAL A 456 -0.31 21.69 13.20
C VAL A 456 0.52 20.49 13.63
N ALA A 457 -0.12 19.48 14.22
CA ALA A 457 0.57 18.24 14.57
C ALA A 457 0.96 17.50 13.29
N MET A 458 2.23 17.09 13.17
CA MET A 458 2.68 16.35 11.99
C MET A 458 2.03 14.96 11.90
N HIS A 459 1.79 14.30 13.03
CA HIS A 459 1.11 13.00 13.11
C HIS A 459 -0.27 13.13 13.77
N HIS A 460 -0.27 13.32 15.10
CA HIS A 460 -1.50 13.30 15.89
C HIS A 460 -1.33 14.15 17.15
N PRO A 461 -2.37 14.89 17.62
CA PRO A 461 -2.29 15.72 18.82
C PRO A 461 -1.96 14.97 20.13
N PHE A 462 -2.13 13.64 20.14
CA PHE A 462 -1.80 12.80 21.29
C PHE A 462 -0.40 12.16 21.22
N THR A 463 0.40 12.47 20.21
CA THR A 463 1.78 11.99 20.09
C THR A 463 2.67 12.66 21.13
N ALA A 464 3.40 11.87 21.91
CA ALA A 464 4.34 12.39 22.91
C ALA A 464 5.57 13.01 22.23
N PRO A 465 6.04 14.18 22.72
CA PRO A 465 7.34 14.72 22.33
C PRO A 465 8.47 13.88 22.95
N MET A 466 9.69 14.01 22.40
CA MET A 466 10.89 13.51 23.06
C MET A 466 11.05 14.20 24.40
N ASP A 467 11.45 13.44 25.45
CA ASP A 467 11.49 13.96 26.82
C ASP A 467 12.44 15.15 26.99
N GLU A 468 13.59 15.11 26.30
CA GLU A 468 14.57 16.18 26.29
C GLU A 468 14.09 17.44 25.57
N ASP A 469 13.10 17.34 24.69
CA ASP A 469 12.57 18.45 23.89
C ASP A 469 11.34 19.14 24.55
N ILE A 470 10.78 18.57 25.61
CA ILE A 470 9.60 19.15 26.32
C ILE A 470 9.81 20.64 26.67
N PRO A 471 10.98 21.09 27.16
CA PRO A 471 11.20 22.51 27.44
C PRO A 471 11.11 23.42 26.20
N LEU A 472 11.32 22.87 25.00
CA LEU A 472 11.23 23.62 23.76
C LEU A 472 9.79 23.99 23.38
N LEU A 473 8.78 23.35 23.96
CA LEU A 473 7.37 23.71 23.75
C LEU A 473 7.08 25.17 24.14
N ASP A 474 7.84 25.72 25.09
CA ASP A 474 7.71 27.10 25.56
C ASP A 474 8.58 28.11 24.78
N THR A 475 9.64 27.65 24.11
CA THR A 475 10.68 28.53 23.57
C THR A 475 10.81 28.45 22.05
N ASP A 476 10.74 27.23 21.47
CA ASP A 476 10.87 26.99 20.04
C ASP A 476 10.13 25.69 19.64
N PRO A 477 8.79 25.70 19.61
CA PRO A 477 7.99 24.50 19.33
C PRO A 477 8.33 23.83 17.98
N ALA A 478 8.80 24.61 17.00
CA ALA A 478 9.16 24.10 15.68
C ALA A 478 10.34 23.11 15.68
N LYS A 479 11.14 23.08 16.78
CA LYS A 479 12.26 22.15 16.95
C LYS A 479 11.95 20.92 17.77
N VAL A 480 10.75 20.82 18.33
CA VAL A 480 10.34 19.67 19.13
C VAL A 480 10.23 18.42 18.25
N ARG A 481 10.91 17.34 18.64
CA ARG A 481 10.79 16.04 18.00
C ARG A 481 9.74 15.19 18.69
N ALA A 482 9.08 14.34 17.92
CA ALA A 482 8.07 13.40 18.37
C ALA A 482 8.64 12.02 18.67
N LYS A 483 8.08 11.31 19.64
CA LYS A 483 8.26 9.85 19.83
C LYS A 483 7.41 9.09 18.81
N ALA A 484 7.55 9.46 17.53
CA ALA A 484 6.88 8.85 16.40
C ALA A 484 7.85 7.98 15.60
N TYR A 485 7.32 6.94 14.98
CA TYR A 485 8.09 5.96 14.22
C TYR A 485 7.25 5.36 13.09
N ASP A 486 7.82 5.36 11.88
CA ASP A 486 7.23 4.74 10.70
C ASP A 486 8.09 3.59 10.22
N ILE A 487 7.45 2.49 9.86
CA ILE A 487 8.09 1.36 9.19
C ILE A 487 7.99 1.51 7.67
N ILE A 488 9.13 1.52 7.03
CA ILE A 488 9.26 1.75 5.59
C ILE A 488 9.72 0.47 4.90
N LEU A 489 9.12 0.16 3.76
CA LEU A 489 9.55 -0.89 2.84
C LEU A 489 9.69 -0.30 1.44
N ASN A 490 10.91 -0.30 0.90
CA ASN A 490 11.15 0.04 -0.51
C ASN A 490 10.59 1.42 -0.94
N GLY A 491 10.71 2.42 -0.10
CA GLY A 491 10.21 3.77 -0.39
C GLY A 491 8.71 3.95 -0.12
N CYS A 492 8.09 3.00 0.54
CA CYS A 492 6.67 3.03 0.89
C CYS A 492 6.51 2.84 2.39
N GLU A 493 5.75 3.72 3.03
CA GLU A 493 5.32 3.58 4.42
C GLU A 493 4.33 2.42 4.55
N LEU A 494 4.72 1.38 5.28
CA LEU A 494 3.85 0.25 5.61
C LEU A 494 2.90 0.57 6.74
N GLY A 495 3.34 1.36 7.68
CA GLY A 495 2.60 1.77 8.85
C GLY A 495 3.37 2.76 9.68
N GLY A 496 2.65 3.44 10.55
CA GLY A 496 3.20 4.43 11.45
C GLY A 496 2.55 4.36 12.82
N GLY A 497 3.26 4.89 13.79
CA GLY A 497 2.83 4.93 15.17
C GLY A 497 3.59 5.91 16.03
N SER A 498 3.21 5.98 17.30
CA SER A 498 3.91 6.82 18.26
C SER A 498 3.66 6.33 19.69
N ILE A 499 4.48 6.80 20.62
CA ILE A 499 4.14 6.83 22.04
C ILE A 499 3.15 7.97 22.26
N ARG A 500 2.15 7.73 23.11
CA ARG A 500 1.08 8.70 23.38
C ARG A 500 1.38 9.52 24.63
N ILE A 501 0.89 10.74 24.64
CA ILE A 501 0.85 11.55 25.87
C ILE A 501 -0.13 10.88 26.83
N HIS A 502 0.31 10.60 28.05
CA HIS A 502 -0.53 10.07 29.13
C HIS A 502 -0.64 11.05 30.30
N ASP A 503 0.20 12.08 30.33
CA ASP A 503 0.19 13.16 31.31
C ASP A 503 -0.81 14.24 30.90
N PRO A 504 -1.84 14.54 31.72
CA PRO A 504 -2.86 15.55 31.39
C PRO A 504 -2.32 16.98 31.27
N GLU A 505 -1.26 17.34 32.03
CA GLU A 505 -0.67 18.68 31.97
C GLU A 505 0.08 18.86 30.65
N LEU A 506 0.87 17.86 30.25
CA LEU A 506 1.56 17.85 28.97
C LEU A 506 0.57 17.85 27.79
N GLN A 507 -0.54 17.11 27.91
CA GLN A 507 -1.59 17.10 26.87
C GLN A 507 -2.26 18.48 26.71
N THR A 508 -2.51 19.16 27.82
CA THR A 508 -3.05 20.53 27.81
C THR A 508 -2.10 21.48 27.11
N LYS A 509 -0.83 21.43 27.46
CA LYS A 509 0.24 22.21 26.84
C LYS A 509 0.33 21.96 25.33
N MET A 510 0.20 20.71 24.91
CA MET A 510 0.20 20.33 23.50
C MET A 510 -0.99 20.97 22.75
N PHE A 511 -2.19 20.93 23.31
CA PHE A 511 -3.36 21.58 22.72
C PHE A 511 -3.19 23.09 22.60
N GLU A 512 -2.64 23.75 23.64
CA GLU A 512 -2.34 25.19 23.61
C GLU A 512 -1.35 25.53 22.48
N THR A 513 -0.28 24.74 22.32
CA THR A 513 0.72 24.93 21.27
C THR A 513 0.11 24.78 19.88
N LEU A 514 -0.86 23.87 19.71
CA LEU A 514 -1.63 23.67 18.48
C LEU A 514 -2.74 24.72 18.26
N GLY A 515 -2.90 25.70 19.18
CA GLY A 515 -3.89 26.77 19.07
C GLY A 515 -5.32 26.35 19.41
N PHE A 516 -5.52 25.23 20.13
CA PHE A 516 -6.83 24.88 20.67
C PHE A 516 -7.16 25.73 21.88
N THR A 517 -8.38 26.26 21.95
CA THR A 517 -8.90 26.75 23.22
C THR A 517 -9.38 25.58 24.08
N GLU A 518 -9.45 25.77 25.40
CA GLU A 518 -9.90 24.72 26.33
C GLU A 518 -11.30 24.21 25.94
N GLU A 519 -12.20 25.12 25.50
CA GLU A 519 -13.55 24.78 25.09
C GLU A 519 -13.54 23.88 23.84
N LYS A 520 -12.75 24.24 22.83
CA LYS A 520 -12.62 23.42 21.60
C LYS A 520 -12.00 22.06 21.87
N ALA A 521 -10.95 22.00 22.69
CA ALA A 521 -10.33 20.74 23.09
C ALA A 521 -11.35 19.83 23.83
N LYS A 522 -12.13 20.39 24.75
CA LYS A 522 -13.22 19.68 25.46
C LYS A 522 -14.35 19.25 24.52
N GLU A 523 -14.73 20.09 23.57
CA GLU A 523 -15.77 19.74 22.59
C GLU A 523 -15.37 18.55 21.73
N GLN A 524 -14.14 18.53 21.24
CA GLN A 524 -13.64 17.50 20.32
C GLN A 524 -13.17 16.24 21.04
N PHE A 525 -12.38 16.39 22.10
CA PHE A 525 -11.67 15.31 22.78
C PHE A 525 -12.05 15.15 24.26
N GLY A 526 -13.14 15.81 24.72
CA GLY A 526 -13.52 15.86 26.14
C GLY A 526 -13.70 14.50 26.80
N HIS A 527 -14.20 13.52 26.06
CA HIS A 527 -14.33 12.13 26.55
C HIS A 527 -12.95 11.51 26.84
N LEU A 528 -11.95 11.74 26.00
CA LEU A 528 -10.60 11.20 26.16
C LEU A 528 -9.84 11.97 27.25
N ILE A 529 -9.93 13.31 27.27
CA ILE A 529 -9.37 14.16 28.33
C ILE A 529 -9.94 13.75 29.70
N THR A 530 -11.24 13.53 29.79
CA THR A 530 -11.88 13.06 31.01
C THR A 530 -11.40 11.66 31.40
N ALA A 531 -11.29 10.74 30.44
CA ALA A 531 -10.80 9.39 30.70
C ALA A 531 -9.36 9.42 31.26
N PHE A 532 -8.49 10.24 30.71
CA PHE A 532 -7.10 10.37 31.19
C PHE A 532 -7.01 10.86 32.64
N SER A 533 -7.96 11.66 33.11
CA SER A 533 -8.00 12.11 34.51
C SER A 533 -8.26 10.99 35.53
N TYR A 534 -8.68 9.81 35.05
CA TYR A 534 -8.87 8.63 35.90
C TYR A 534 -7.66 7.68 35.93
N GLY A 535 -6.55 8.10 35.35
CA GLY A 535 -5.30 7.36 35.34
C GLY A 535 -5.03 6.63 34.01
N ALA A 536 -4.21 7.25 33.17
CA ALA A 536 -3.79 6.67 31.90
C ALA A 536 -2.42 6.01 32.06
N PRO A 537 -2.25 4.75 31.65
CA PRO A 537 -0.90 4.14 31.59
C PRO A 537 -0.08 4.78 30.47
N PRO A 538 1.25 4.82 30.56
CA PRO A 538 2.09 5.03 29.38
C PRO A 538 1.72 4.00 28.30
N HIS A 539 1.47 4.43 27.06
CA HIS A 539 1.06 3.54 25.99
C HIS A 539 1.52 4.03 24.62
N GLY A 540 1.59 3.11 23.69
CA GLY A 540 1.98 3.37 22.32
C GLY A 540 1.50 2.28 21.39
N GLY A 541 1.44 2.56 20.12
CA GLY A 541 0.95 1.63 19.13
C GLY A 541 1.35 1.98 17.71
N LEU A 542 0.88 1.16 16.79
CA LEU A 542 1.17 1.28 15.36
C LEU A 542 -0.02 0.77 14.55
N ALA A 543 -0.20 1.30 13.35
CA ALA A 543 -1.17 0.78 12.40
C ALA A 543 -0.50 0.49 11.06
N TYR A 544 -0.62 -0.76 10.58
CA TYR A 544 -0.22 -1.12 9.23
C TYR A 544 -1.36 -0.90 8.24
N GLY A 545 -1.06 -0.35 7.08
CA GLY A 545 -1.96 -0.43 5.93
C GLY A 545 -1.93 -1.85 5.34
N LEU A 546 -2.90 -2.70 5.67
CA LEU A 546 -2.94 -4.10 5.20
C LEU A 546 -2.93 -4.19 3.67
N ASP A 547 -3.65 -3.31 2.99
CA ASP A 547 -3.73 -3.28 1.53
C ASP A 547 -2.35 -2.99 0.92
N ARG A 548 -1.63 -2.01 1.48
CA ARG A 548 -0.30 -1.60 1.04
C ARG A 548 0.75 -2.69 1.34
N LEU A 549 0.69 -3.31 2.52
CA LEU A 549 1.54 -4.45 2.87
C LEU A 549 1.35 -5.60 1.87
N CYS A 550 0.10 -5.99 1.59
CA CYS A 550 -0.19 -7.06 0.63
C CYS A 550 0.24 -6.70 -0.80
N MET A 551 0.07 -5.45 -1.23
CA MET A 551 0.51 -4.96 -2.54
C MET A 551 2.02 -5.14 -2.71
N LEU A 552 2.80 -4.71 -1.72
CA LEU A 552 4.27 -4.81 -1.77
C LEU A 552 4.77 -6.25 -1.69
N LEU A 553 4.19 -7.09 -0.83
CA LEU A 553 4.52 -8.52 -0.77
C LEU A 553 4.19 -9.26 -2.06
N ALA A 554 3.13 -8.85 -2.77
CA ALA A 554 2.76 -9.42 -4.07
C ALA A 554 3.55 -8.82 -5.26
N GLY A 555 4.40 -7.81 -5.03
CA GLY A 555 5.16 -7.12 -6.08
C GLY A 555 4.29 -6.31 -7.04
N LEU A 556 3.15 -5.79 -6.58
CA LEU A 556 2.18 -5.03 -7.36
C LEU A 556 2.37 -3.51 -7.23
N ASP A 557 1.78 -2.76 -8.15
CA ASP A 557 1.88 -1.31 -8.21
C ASP A 557 0.58 -0.59 -7.78
N SER A 558 -0.48 -1.36 -7.47
CA SER A 558 -1.78 -0.82 -7.04
C SER A 558 -2.43 -1.68 -5.97
N ILE A 559 -2.97 -1.05 -4.93
CA ILE A 559 -3.74 -1.75 -3.88
C ILE A 559 -5.06 -2.31 -4.41
N ARG A 560 -5.56 -1.84 -5.55
CA ARG A 560 -6.78 -2.37 -6.19
C ARG A 560 -6.68 -3.85 -6.55
N ASP A 561 -5.48 -4.35 -6.79
CA ASP A 561 -5.26 -5.77 -7.13
C ASP A 561 -5.21 -6.70 -5.90
N VAL A 562 -5.18 -6.15 -4.69
CA VAL A 562 -5.26 -6.90 -3.42
C VAL A 562 -6.56 -6.64 -2.63
N ILE A 563 -7.45 -5.82 -3.17
CA ILE A 563 -8.79 -5.55 -2.63
C ILE A 563 -9.82 -6.23 -3.54
N ALA A 564 -10.74 -7.00 -2.95
CA ALA A 564 -11.72 -7.74 -3.74
C ALA A 564 -12.59 -6.80 -4.61
N PHE A 565 -13.15 -5.75 -4.02
CA PHE A 565 -14.05 -4.79 -4.65
C PHE A 565 -13.60 -3.35 -4.38
N PRO A 566 -12.55 -2.87 -5.07
CA PRO A 566 -12.06 -1.50 -4.90
C PRO A 566 -12.91 -0.48 -5.67
N LYS A 567 -12.80 0.79 -5.28
CA LYS A 567 -13.36 1.91 -6.04
C LYS A 567 -12.41 2.35 -7.18
N VAL A 568 -12.98 2.94 -8.23
CA VAL A 568 -12.20 3.61 -9.28
C VAL A 568 -11.69 4.98 -8.80
N GLN A 569 -10.92 5.68 -9.63
CA GLN A 569 -10.23 6.91 -9.24
C GLN A 569 -11.17 8.04 -8.76
N ASN A 570 -12.39 8.11 -9.25
CA ASN A 570 -13.41 9.07 -8.80
C ASN A 570 -14.25 8.57 -7.61
N ALA A 571 -13.77 7.58 -6.87
CA ALA A 571 -14.42 6.96 -5.72
C ALA A 571 -15.73 6.21 -6.01
N SER A 572 -16.08 5.97 -7.28
CA SER A 572 -17.26 5.17 -7.63
C SER A 572 -16.97 3.67 -7.71
N ASP A 573 -18.03 2.86 -7.60
CA ASP A 573 -18.02 1.42 -7.82
C ASP A 573 -18.80 1.11 -9.11
N LEU A 574 -18.11 0.73 -10.16
CA LEU A 574 -18.68 0.47 -11.49
C LEU A 574 -19.53 -0.80 -11.53
N MET A 575 -19.31 -1.75 -10.61
CA MET A 575 -20.07 -3.00 -10.56
C MET A 575 -21.42 -2.80 -9.87
N MET A 576 -21.41 -2.07 -8.73
CA MET A 576 -22.62 -1.80 -7.94
C MET A 576 -23.32 -0.50 -8.34
N ASN A 577 -22.71 0.28 -9.24
CA ASN A 577 -23.19 1.59 -9.66
C ASN A 577 -23.43 2.53 -8.46
N CYS A 578 -22.40 2.64 -7.58
CA CYS A 578 -22.49 3.54 -6.42
C CYS A 578 -21.33 4.55 -6.42
N PRO A 579 -21.50 5.76 -5.84
CA PRO A 579 -22.71 6.25 -5.15
C PRO A 579 -23.87 6.45 -6.12
N ASP A 580 -25.10 6.36 -5.59
CA ASP A 580 -26.33 6.51 -6.36
C ASP A 580 -27.31 7.41 -5.59
N ILE A 581 -28.34 7.87 -6.27
CA ILE A 581 -29.45 8.64 -5.67
C ILE A 581 -30.27 7.72 -4.75
N VAL A 582 -30.85 8.31 -3.73
CA VAL A 582 -31.77 7.62 -2.80
C VAL A 582 -33.17 8.17 -2.94
N ASP A 583 -34.19 7.40 -2.56
CA ASP A 583 -35.58 7.82 -2.61
C ASP A 583 -35.85 9.02 -1.69
N ASP A 584 -36.71 9.95 -2.12
CA ASP A 584 -37.11 11.12 -1.34
C ASP A 584 -37.64 10.75 0.05
N LYS A 585 -38.36 9.63 0.16
CA LYS A 585 -38.83 9.11 1.44
C LYS A 585 -37.69 8.80 2.41
N GLN A 586 -36.56 8.30 1.93
CA GLN A 586 -35.39 8.05 2.77
C GLN A 586 -34.78 9.37 3.26
N LEU A 587 -34.76 10.40 2.42
CA LEU A 587 -34.30 11.74 2.80
C LEU A 587 -35.25 12.37 3.82
N ASP A 588 -36.57 12.28 3.62
CA ASP A 588 -37.58 12.75 4.55
C ASP A 588 -37.48 12.07 5.92
N ASP A 589 -37.32 10.73 5.93
CA ASP A 589 -37.12 9.95 7.17
C ASP A 589 -35.87 10.39 7.96
N LEU A 590 -34.87 10.92 7.27
CA LEU A 590 -33.62 11.45 7.86
C LEU A 590 -33.71 12.96 8.15
N SER A 591 -34.77 13.64 7.74
CA SER A 591 -34.92 15.11 7.85
C SER A 591 -33.77 15.86 7.15
N ILE A 592 -33.35 15.42 5.97
CA ILE A 592 -32.30 16.03 5.15
C ILE A 592 -32.81 16.28 3.74
N ALA A 593 -32.15 17.19 3.01
CA ALA A 593 -32.45 17.49 1.63
C ALA A 593 -31.17 17.67 0.80
N VAL A 594 -31.22 17.30 -0.47
CA VAL A 594 -30.15 17.60 -1.43
C VAL A 594 -30.37 19.02 -1.97
N THR A 595 -29.47 19.94 -1.66
CA THR A 595 -29.59 21.35 -2.07
C THR A 595 -28.81 21.71 -3.32
N ARG A 596 -27.88 20.85 -3.77
CA ARG A 596 -27.09 21.03 -4.99
C ARG A 596 -26.98 19.69 -5.72
N VAL A 597 -27.34 19.70 -6.99
CA VAL A 597 -27.07 18.63 -7.93
C VAL A 597 -26.16 19.22 -8.99
N GLU A 598 -24.90 18.80 -9.06
CA GLU A 598 -24.07 19.10 -10.22
C GLU A 598 -24.50 18.15 -11.35
N GLU A 599 -24.97 18.70 -12.46
CA GLU A 599 -25.13 17.91 -13.70
C GLU A 599 -23.71 17.44 -14.11
N THR A 600 -23.42 16.17 -13.90
CA THR A 600 -22.24 15.54 -14.49
C THR A 600 -22.42 15.56 -16.00
N PRO A 601 -21.52 16.16 -16.79
CA PRO A 601 -21.59 16.02 -18.23
C PRO A 601 -21.59 14.53 -18.56
N GLU A 602 -22.57 14.09 -19.35
CA GLU A 602 -22.60 12.73 -19.87
C GLU A 602 -21.25 12.42 -20.56
N ALA A 603 -20.58 11.33 -20.10
CA ALA A 603 -19.27 10.91 -20.58
C ALA A 603 -19.39 10.15 -21.92
#